data_6cc440d35315fa9066d48faeab04f518
#
_entry.id   6cc440d35315fa9066d48faeab04f518
#
_cell.length_a   1.000
_cell.length_b   1.000
_cell.length_c   1.000
_cell.angle_alpha   90.00
_cell.angle_beta   90.00
_cell.angle_gamma   90.00
#
_symmetry.space_group_name_H-M   'P 1'
#
loop_
_entity.id
_entity.type
_entity.pdbx_description
1 polymer ?
#
loop_
_entity_poly.entity_id
_entity_poly.type
_entity_poly.pdbx_seq_one_letter_code
_entity_poly.pdbx_strand_id
1 'polypeptide(L)'
;MRMNQCVIKPLLIITFFLASLIGYGQIDGSSPNASGENPFFQPTQSSLLPEKRPPVSLTIPFKDRDPKMQFPPPKPEEKQLDMTASDGLLDHIPGKAPKAFQKDKEPRPEFARDQDLGDVTTSGDFVQIKYRDHEYVDGDLIRVYVNGDVVQSSVFLGASFSGFTLSLQPGANRIEFEAINQGSSGPNTAELHVYNEKGFIISVKEWNLLTGYKASVLVIKD
;
A
#
# COMPACT_ATOMS: atom_id res chain seq x y z
N MET A 1 5.71 27.59 -73.95
CA MET A 1 4.70 28.08 -73.06
C MET A 1 3.70 26.95 -72.78
N ARG A 2 3.97 26.20 -71.64
CA ARG A 2 3.14 25.05 -71.23
C ARG A 2 2.54 25.38 -69.87
N MET A 3 1.22 25.55 -69.85
CA MET A 3 0.43 25.80 -68.65
C MET A 3 0.23 24.49 -67.89
N ASN A 4 0.70 24.44 -66.65
CA ASN A 4 0.42 23.34 -65.71
C ASN A 4 -1.00 23.53 -65.15
N GLN A 5 -1.86 22.59 -65.42
CA GLN A 5 -3.17 22.50 -64.80
C GLN A 5 -3.04 21.89 -63.39
N CYS A 6 -3.42 22.68 -62.42
CA CYS A 6 -3.54 22.26 -61.01
C CYS A 6 -4.88 21.50 -60.85
N VAL A 7 -4.82 20.20 -60.66
CA VAL A 7 -6.00 19.36 -60.41
C VAL A 7 -6.32 19.42 -58.91
N ILE A 8 -7.35 20.14 -58.55
CA ILE A 8 -7.90 20.18 -57.19
C ILE A 8 -8.76 18.93 -56.99
N LYS A 9 -8.36 18.04 -56.10
CA LYS A 9 -9.17 16.89 -55.66
C LYS A 9 -10.19 17.36 -54.62
N PRO A 10 -11.51 17.05 -54.77
CA PRO A 10 -12.48 17.38 -53.74
C PRO A 10 -12.31 16.49 -52.50
N LEU A 11 -12.21 17.13 -51.35
CA LEU A 11 -12.21 16.52 -50.03
C LEU A 11 -13.64 16.10 -49.69
N LEU A 12 -13.90 14.80 -49.65
CA LEU A 12 -15.18 14.22 -49.24
C LEU A 12 -15.31 14.24 -47.74
N ILE A 13 -16.05 15.21 -47.21
CA ILE A 13 -16.39 15.31 -45.79
C ILE A 13 -17.57 14.38 -45.51
N ILE A 14 -17.29 13.23 -44.89
CA ILE A 14 -18.33 12.35 -44.37
C ILE A 14 -18.62 12.80 -42.93
N THR A 15 -19.72 13.53 -42.77
CA THR A 15 -20.26 13.84 -41.41
C THR A 15 -21.06 12.65 -40.91
N PHE A 16 -20.49 11.94 -39.96
CA PHE A 16 -21.20 10.88 -39.24
C PHE A 16 -22.05 11.53 -38.14
N PHE A 17 -23.34 11.55 -38.32
CA PHE A 17 -24.32 11.97 -37.32
C PHE A 17 -24.53 10.81 -36.33
N LEU A 18 -23.91 10.88 -35.16
CA LEU A 18 -24.15 9.92 -34.08
C LEU A 18 -25.30 10.42 -33.22
N ALA A 19 -26.49 9.82 -33.41
CA ALA A 19 -27.64 10.06 -32.55
C ALA A 19 -27.37 9.47 -31.17
N SER A 20 -27.21 10.31 -30.16
CA SER A 20 -27.11 9.92 -28.75
C SER A 20 -28.51 9.59 -28.21
N LEU A 21 -28.83 8.31 -28.06
CA LEU A 21 -29.94 7.83 -27.24
C LEU A 21 -29.61 8.00 -25.77
N ILE A 22 -30.18 9.01 -25.13
CA ILE A 22 -30.18 9.19 -23.70
C ILE A 22 -31.29 8.27 -23.16
N GLY A 23 -30.87 7.11 -22.61
CA GLY A 23 -31.73 6.23 -21.84
C GLY A 23 -31.80 6.70 -20.40
N TYR A 24 -32.91 7.29 -19.99
CA TYR A 24 -33.23 7.50 -18.57
C TYR A 24 -33.68 6.16 -17.98
N GLY A 25 -32.81 5.51 -17.21
CA GLY A 25 -33.18 4.39 -16.36
C GLY A 25 -33.82 4.91 -15.07
N GLN A 26 -35.13 4.77 -14.92
CA GLN A 26 -35.80 4.92 -13.62
C GLN A 26 -35.40 3.75 -12.72
N ILE A 27 -34.91 4.07 -11.53
CA ILE A 27 -34.70 3.09 -10.46
C ILE A 27 -36.03 2.96 -9.72
N ASP A 28 -36.86 2.00 -10.10
CA ASP A 28 -37.99 1.58 -9.29
C ASP A 28 -37.47 0.73 -8.12
N GLY A 29 -37.58 1.31 -6.94
CA GLY A 29 -37.34 0.61 -5.68
C GLY A 29 -38.47 -0.37 -5.36
N SER A 30 -38.45 -1.56 -5.91
CA SER A 30 -39.24 -2.67 -5.44
C SER A 30 -38.30 -3.86 -5.15
N SER A 31 -38.15 -4.14 -3.87
CA SER A 31 -37.47 -5.35 -3.40
C SER A 31 -38.23 -6.59 -3.87
N PRO A 32 -37.65 -7.48 -4.65
CA PRO A 32 -38.20 -8.82 -4.78
C PRO A 32 -37.74 -9.64 -3.58
N ASN A 33 -38.71 -10.10 -2.79
CA ASN A 33 -38.55 -11.28 -1.95
C ASN A 33 -38.15 -12.45 -2.85
N ALA A 34 -36.88 -12.72 -2.96
CA ALA A 34 -36.36 -13.95 -3.52
C ALA A 34 -36.03 -14.91 -2.37
N SER A 35 -37.00 -15.75 -2.02
CA SER A 35 -36.75 -17.02 -1.36
C SER A 35 -36.01 -17.92 -2.38
N GLY A 36 -34.72 -17.77 -2.44
CA GLY A 36 -33.80 -18.65 -3.15
C GLY A 36 -33.02 -19.44 -2.11
N GLU A 37 -33.45 -20.68 -1.89
CA GLU A 37 -32.70 -21.63 -1.07
C GLU A 37 -31.34 -21.88 -1.70
N ASN A 38 -30.27 -21.41 -1.05
CA ASN A 38 -28.91 -21.68 -1.40
C ASN A 38 -28.54 -23.04 -0.78
N PRO A 39 -28.31 -24.13 -1.57
CA PRO A 39 -28.15 -25.49 -1.02
C PRO A 39 -26.82 -25.70 -0.28
N PHE A 40 -25.98 -24.66 -0.13
CA PHE A 40 -24.68 -24.78 0.53
C PHE A 40 -24.55 -24.09 1.90
N PHE A 41 -25.58 -23.42 2.39
CA PHE A 41 -25.58 -22.88 3.75
C PHE A 41 -26.81 -23.38 4.50
N GLN A 42 -26.70 -24.56 5.11
CA GLN A 42 -27.57 -24.91 6.22
C GLN A 42 -27.05 -24.18 7.45
N PRO A 43 -27.82 -23.26 8.05
CA PRO A 43 -27.49 -22.77 9.38
C PRO A 43 -27.72 -23.92 10.35
N THR A 44 -26.66 -24.52 10.83
CA THR A 44 -26.73 -25.39 12.01
C THR A 44 -27.24 -24.52 13.14
N GLN A 45 -28.50 -24.65 13.47
CA GLN A 45 -29.07 -24.10 14.71
C GLN A 45 -28.42 -24.86 15.86
N SER A 46 -27.24 -24.44 16.28
CA SER A 46 -26.80 -24.74 17.63
C SER A 46 -27.50 -23.75 18.56
N SER A 47 -28.64 -24.14 19.06
CA SER A 47 -29.28 -23.50 20.21
C SER A 47 -28.40 -23.73 21.44
N LEU A 48 -27.33 -22.99 21.55
CA LEU A 48 -26.60 -22.84 22.78
C LEU A 48 -27.27 -21.74 23.60
N LEU A 49 -28.42 -22.08 24.17
CA LEU A 49 -28.82 -21.44 25.42
C LEU A 49 -27.67 -21.64 26.39
N PRO A 50 -27.20 -20.60 27.07
CA PRO A 50 -26.20 -20.78 28.11
C PRO A 50 -26.82 -21.64 29.20
N GLU A 51 -26.41 -22.89 29.25
CA GLU A 51 -26.77 -23.78 30.38
C GLU A 51 -26.28 -23.08 31.64
N LYS A 52 -27.24 -22.76 32.49
CA LYS A 52 -27.02 -22.13 33.79
C LYS A 52 -26.21 -23.08 34.62
N ARG A 53 -24.88 -22.97 34.56
CA ARG A 53 -23.99 -23.76 35.40
C ARG A 53 -24.36 -23.50 36.85
N PRO A 54 -24.58 -24.55 37.65
CA PRO A 54 -24.84 -24.37 39.08
C PRO A 54 -23.59 -23.68 39.67
N PRO A 55 -23.79 -22.82 40.69
CA PRO A 55 -22.68 -22.16 41.33
C PRO A 55 -21.72 -23.22 41.89
N VAL A 56 -20.52 -23.26 41.36
CA VAL A 56 -19.43 -24.12 41.90
C VAL A 56 -19.10 -23.50 43.26
N SER A 57 -19.66 -24.10 44.31
CA SER A 57 -19.20 -23.80 45.66
C SER A 57 -17.80 -24.35 45.83
N LEU A 58 -16.82 -23.48 45.71
CA LEU A 58 -15.44 -23.77 46.09
C LEU A 58 -15.36 -23.82 47.61
N THR A 59 -15.93 -24.87 48.20
CA THR A 59 -15.64 -25.20 49.56
C THR A 59 -14.27 -25.90 49.57
N ILE A 60 -13.21 -25.12 49.74
CA ILE A 60 -11.89 -25.66 50.02
C ILE A 60 -12.00 -26.27 51.41
N PRO A 61 -11.81 -27.59 51.56
CA PRO A 61 -11.79 -28.17 52.89
C PRO A 61 -10.60 -27.57 53.63
N PHE A 62 -10.88 -26.80 54.67
CA PHE A 62 -9.88 -26.36 55.63
C PHE A 62 -9.38 -27.61 56.35
N LYS A 63 -8.32 -28.21 55.81
CA LYS A 63 -7.55 -29.21 56.50
C LYS A 63 -6.83 -28.46 57.63
N ASP A 64 -7.08 -28.90 58.85
CA ASP A 64 -6.54 -28.34 60.09
C ASP A 64 -5.11 -27.83 59.92
N ARG A 65 -4.99 -26.51 59.94
CA ARG A 65 -3.66 -25.89 60.02
C ARG A 65 -3.16 -26.08 61.45
N ASP A 66 -2.04 -26.74 61.59
CA ASP A 66 -1.29 -26.79 62.84
C ASP A 66 -1.13 -25.35 63.38
N PRO A 67 -1.59 -25.08 64.64
CA PRO A 67 -1.56 -23.72 65.18
C PRO A 67 -0.12 -23.24 65.52
N LYS A 68 0.93 -23.93 65.09
CA LYS A 68 2.32 -23.58 65.40
C LYS A 68 3.15 -23.02 64.26
N MET A 69 2.54 -22.79 63.06
CA MET A 69 3.23 -22.05 62.01
C MET A 69 3.11 -20.57 62.24
N GLN A 70 3.88 -20.01 63.16
CA GLN A 70 4.12 -18.58 63.28
C GLN A 70 5.00 -18.16 62.12
N PHE A 71 4.40 -17.59 61.09
CA PHE A 71 5.15 -16.83 60.10
C PHE A 71 5.73 -15.60 60.83
N PRO A 72 7.03 -15.33 60.74
CA PRO A 72 7.53 -14.06 61.22
C PRO A 72 6.83 -12.95 60.47
N PRO A 73 6.45 -11.85 61.16
CA PRO A 73 5.83 -10.73 60.48
C PRO A 73 6.77 -10.28 59.35
N PRO A 74 6.23 -9.99 58.13
CA PRO A 74 7.06 -9.43 57.07
C PRO A 74 7.63 -8.12 57.59
N LYS A 75 8.93 -8.06 57.69
CA LYS A 75 9.63 -6.83 58.02
C LYS A 75 9.29 -5.83 56.91
N PRO A 76 8.70 -4.69 57.24
CA PRO A 76 8.42 -3.69 56.22
C PRO A 76 9.74 -3.06 55.81
N GLU A 77 10.39 -3.62 54.83
CA GLU A 77 11.34 -2.85 54.04
C GLU A 77 10.54 -1.96 53.10
N GLU A 78 10.12 -0.82 53.61
CA GLU A 78 9.75 0.30 52.77
C GLU A 78 11.00 0.73 52.01
N LYS A 79 11.28 0.06 50.91
CA LYS A 79 12.11 0.67 49.86
C LYS A 79 11.29 1.86 49.35
N GLN A 80 11.60 3.02 49.89
CA GLN A 80 11.16 4.25 49.23
C GLN A 80 11.58 4.15 47.80
N LEU A 81 10.55 4.10 46.89
CA LEU A 81 10.78 4.13 45.47
C LEU A 81 11.36 5.52 45.17
N ASP A 82 12.66 5.59 45.01
CA ASP A 82 13.33 6.81 44.56
C ASP A 82 13.05 6.93 43.06
N MET A 83 12.05 7.75 42.72
CA MET A 83 11.66 8.03 41.35
C MET A 83 12.74 8.78 40.56
N THR A 84 13.82 9.18 41.24
CA THR A 84 14.97 9.86 40.61
C THR A 84 16.15 8.93 40.39
N ALA A 85 16.11 7.73 40.97
CA ALA A 85 17.14 6.72 40.73
C ALA A 85 17.02 6.17 39.32
N SER A 86 18.10 6.15 38.59
CA SER A 86 18.16 5.53 37.25
C SER A 86 17.86 4.03 37.40
N ASP A 87 16.73 3.58 36.91
CA ASP A 87 16.31 2.17 36.92
C ASP A 87 16.89 1.37 35.72
N GLY A 88 17.76 2.00 34.92
CA GLY A 88 18.36 1.41 33.72
C GLY A 88 17.37 1.25 32.53
N LEU A 89 16.08 1.53 32.76
CA LEU A 89 15.04 1.47 31.70
C LEU A 89 14.97 2.73 30.87
N LEU A 90 15.53 3.82 31.36
CA LEU A 90 15.58 5.13 30.73
C LEU A 90 17.02 5.61 30.48
N ASP A 91 17.93 4.72 30.15
CA ASP A 91 19.14 5.14 29.46
C ASP A 91 18.74 5.70 28.10
N HIS A 92 18.09 6.85 28.17
CA HIS A 92 17.98 7.74 27.03
C HIS A 92 19.40 8.02 26.59
N ILE A 93 19.85 7.32 25.56
CA ILE A 93 21.02 7.75 24.82
C ILE A 93 20.65 9.14 24.31
N PRO A 94 21.20 10.22 24.90
CA PRO A 94 20.83 11.56 24.48
C PRO A 94 21.20 11.68 23.01
N GLY A 95 20.23 11.89 22.15
CA GLY A 95 20.41 12.06 20.71
C GLY A 95 19.68 11.08 19.79
N LYS A 96 19.03 10.04 20.30
CA LYS A 96 18.16 9.16 19.46
C LYS A 96 16.71 9.27 19.90
N ALA A 97 16.07 10.40 19.60
CA ALA A 97 14.62 10.45 19.61
C ALA A 97 14.06 9.38 18.62
N PRO A 98 12.96 8.71 18.95
CA PRO A 98 12.26 7.86 17.99
C PRO A 98 12.05 8.60 16.67
N LYS A 99 12.15 7.94 15.52
CA LYS A 99 12.03 8.56 14.19
C LYS A 99 10.81 9.49 14.06
N ALA A 100 9.70 9.16 14.70
CA ALA A 100 8.48 9.96 14.75
C ALA A 100 8.65 11.35 15.44
N PHE A 101 9.72 11.55 16.21
CA PHE A 101 10.02 12.81 16.91
C PHE A 101 11.33 13.44 16.44
N GLN A 102 11.99 12.86 15.44
CA GLN A 102 13.11 13.51 14.81
C GLN A 102 12.56 14.54 13.82
N LYS A 103 12.99 15.79 13.97
CA LYS A 103 12.73 16.83 12.97
C LYS A 103 13.18 16.29 11.61
N ASP A 104 12.30 16.41 10.62
CA ASP A 104 12.60 16.00 9.24
C ASP A 104 14.01 16.44 8.87
N LYS A 105 14.82 15.51 8.37
CA LYS A 105 16.11 15.89 7.81
C LYS A 105 15.82 16.88 6.71
N GLU A 106 16.54 18.00 6.70
CA GLU A 106 16.46 18.95 5.60
C GLU A 106 16.54 18.19 4.27
N PRO A 107 15.68 18.54 3.30
CA PRO A 107 15.64 17.84 2.02
C PRO A 107 17.04 17.81 1.43
N ARG A 108 17.59 16.63 1.18
CA ARG A 108 18.92 16.53 0.57
C ARG A 108 18.82 16.97 -0.89
N PRO A 109 19.60 17.96 -1.31
CA PRO A 109 19.56 18.49 -2.69
C PRO A 109 19.76 17.40 -3.75
N GLU A 110 20.42 16.30 -3.39
CA GLU A 110 20.69 15.16 -4.27
C GLU A 110 19.43 14.44 -4.75
N PHE A 111 18.31 14.52 -3.98
CA PHE A 111 17.02 13.92 -4.31
C PHE A 111 16.08 14.88 -5.05
N ALA A 112 16.50 16.15 -5.21
CA ALA A 112 15.78 17.18 -5.94
C ALA A 112 16.07 17.10 -7.44
N ARG A 113 15.88 15.93 -8.03
CA ARG A 113 16.07 15.70 -9.48
C ARG A 113 15.32 14.45 -9.91
N ASP A 114 14.98 14.40 -11.18
CA ASP A 114 14.49 13.18 -11.81
C ASP A 114 15.58 12.13 -11.82
N GLN A 115 15.17 10.88 -11.60
CA GLN A 115 16.07 9.72 -11.55
C GLN A 115 15.76 8.76 -12.71
N ASP A 116 16.78 8.46 -13.48
CA ASP A 116 16.72 7.41 -14.51
C ASP A 116 17.12 6.08 -13.87
N LEU A 117 16.16 5.15 -13.82
CA LEU A 117 16.36 3.81 -13.30
C LEU A 117 16.92 2.84 -14.34
N GLY A 118 17.19 3.32 -15.55
CA GLY A 118 17.72 2.56 -16.67
C GLY A 118 16.66 1.81 -17.47
N ASP A 119 17.13 0.88 -18.28
CA ASP A 119 16.30 0.11 -19.20
C ASP A 119 16.33 -1.38 -18.89
N VAL A 120 15.30 -2.08 -19.38
CA VAL A 120 15.15 -3.53 -19.31
C VAL A 120 14.49 -4.04 -20.59
N THR A 121 15.06 -5.10 -21.18
CA THR A 121 14.53 -5.70 -22.40
C THR A 121 13.79 -7.00 -22.08
N THR A 122 12.69 -7.23 -22.77
CA THR A 122 11.89 -8.46 -22.67
C THR A 122 11.23 -8.79 -23.99
N SER A 123 11.08 -10.10 -24.28
CA SER A 123 10.32 -10.59 -25.42
C SER A 123 8.86 -10.95 -25.08
N GLY A 124 8.45 -10.72 -23.82
CA GLY A 124 7.09 -11.00 -23.36
C GLY A 124 6.07 -9.96 -23.80
N ASP A 125 4.80 -10.35 -23.82
CA ASP A 125 3.70 -9.44 -24.19
C ASP A 125 3.33 -8.49 -23.06
N PHE A 126 3.68 -8.82 -21.83
CA PHE A 126 3.42 -7.98 -20.66
C PHE A 126 4.53 -8.13 -19.61
N VAL A 127 4.58 -7.17 -18.72
CA VAL A 127 5.39 -7.21 -17.49
C VAL A 127 4.50 -6.93 -16.28
N GLN A 128 4.91 -7.42 -15.11
CA GLN A 128 4.31 -7.02 -13.85
C GLN A 128 5.22 -6.00 -13.18
N ILE A 129 4.68 -4.85 -12.90
CA ILE A 129 5.33 -3.75 -12.19
C ILE A 129 4.88 -3.83 -10.74
N LYS A 130 5.82 -4.01 -9.82
CA LYS A 130 5.55 -4.05 -8.38
C LYS A 130 6.45 -3.09 -7.64
N TYR A 131 5.89 -2.40 -6.68
CA TYR A 131 6.59 -1.41 -5.86
C TYR A 131 6.11 -1.47 -4.42
N ARG A 132 6.96 -1.04 -3.51
CA ARG A 132 6.67 -0.88 -2.08
C ARG A 132 7.56 0.21 -1.50
N ASP A 133 7.21 0.70 -0.33
CA ASP A 133 8.14 1.46 0.48
C ASP A 133 9.31 0.56 0.92
N HIS A 134 10.56 1.05 0.82
CA HIS A 134 11.73 0.25 1.16
C HIS A 134 12.42 0.68 2.46
N GLU A 135 12.11 1.89 2.97
CA GLU A 135 12.68 2.37 4.23
C GLU A 135 11.66 2.29 5.38
N TYR A 136 10.70 3.20 5.40
CA TYR A 136 9.73 3.31 6.47
C TYR A 136 8.40 3.82 5.96
N VAL A 137 7.34 3.04 6.20
CA VAL A 137 5.98 3.40 5.75
C VAL A 137 5.48 4.59 6.55
N ASP A 138 5.55 5.76 5.98
CA ASP A 138 5.27 7.03 6.62
C ASP A 138 4.25 7.91 5.89
N GLY A 139 3.66 7.38 4.82
CA GLY A 139 2.61 8.05 4.08
C GLY A 139 3.01 8.52 2.68
N ASP A 140 4.07 7.94 2.12
CA ASP A 140 4.51 8.21 0.75
C ASP A 140 3.43 7.90 -0.28
N LEU A 141 3.19 8.87 -1.16
CA LEU A 141 2.25 8.77 -2.28
C LEU A 141 2.96 9.00 -3.60
N ILE A 142 2.63 8.17 -4.57
CA ILE A 142 3.14 8.30 -5.94
C ILE A 142 2.01 8.39 -6.96
N ARG A 143 2.31 8.95 -8.12
CA ARG A 143 1.49 8.88 -9.34
C ARG A 143 2.28 8.11 -10.39
N VAL A 144 1.59 7.23 -11.10
CA VAL A 144 2.22 6.38 -12.12
C VAL A 144 1.74 6.77 -13.50
N TYR A 145 2.71 6.93 -14.40
CA TYR A 145 2.48 7.20 -15.82
C TYR A 145 3.03 6.05 -16.66
N VAL A 146 2.39 5.80 -17.77
CA VAL A 146 2.88 4.90 -18.83
C VAL A 146 2.78 5.63 -20.17
N ASN A 147 3.91 5.79 -20.84
CA ASN A 147 4.01 6.51 -22.11
C ASN A 147 3.41 7.94 -22.07
N GLY A 148 3.47 8.57 -20.88
CA GLY A 148 2.94 9.91 -20.64
C GLY A 148 1.51 9.97 -20.12
N ASP A 149 0.74 8.87 -20.20
CA ASP A 149 -0.62 8.79 -19.70
C ASP A 149 -0.65 8.37 -18.22
N VAL A 150 -1.51 9.02 -17.42
CA VAL A 150 -1.70 8.66 -16.00
C VAL A 150 -2.47 7.35 -15.92
N VAL A 151 -1.84 6.29 -15.42
CA VAL A 151 -2.48 4.99 -15.19
C VAL A 151 -2.94 4.82 -13.75
N GLN A 152 -2.27 5.48 -12.82
CA GLN A 152 -2.67 5.54 -11.40
C GLN A 152 -2.43 6.94 -10.86
N SER A 153 -3.50 7.63 -10.46
CA SER A 153 -3.44 9.03 -10.06
C SER A 153 -2.87 9.25 -8.67
N SER A 154 -3.02 8.29 -7.77
CA SER A 154 -2.47 8.33 -6.41
C SER A 154 -2.38 6.91 -5.86
N VAL A 155 -1.20 6.52 -5.44
CA VAL A 155 -0.91 5.21 -4.85
C VAL A 155 -0.14 5.41 -3.55
N PHE A 156 -0.63 4.79 -2.50
CA PHE A 156 0.09 4.73 -1.22
C PHE A 156 1.16 3.65 -1.28
N LEU A 157 2.39 4.00 -0.88
CA LEU A 157 3.49 3.05 -0.73
C LEU A 157 3.42 2.38 0.65
N GLY A 158 3.08 1.10 0.64
CA GLY A 158 3.04 0.29 1.86
C GLY A 158 4.25 -0.61 2.00
N ALA A 159 4.34 -1.33 3.13
CA ALA A 159 5.41 -2.31 3.39
C ALA A 159 5.35 -3.53 2.45
N SER A 160 4.17 -3.83 1.91
CA SER A 160 3.97 -4.96 1.00
C SER A 160 3.95 -4.51 -0.45
N PHE A 161 4.49 -5.34 -1.34
CA PHE A 161 4.44 -5.06 -2.77
C PHE A 161 3.00 -4.94 -3.27
N SER A 162 2.72 -3.83 -3.92
CA SER A 162 1.53 -3.57 -4.75
C SER A 162 1.98 -3.29 -6.18
N GLY A 163 1.03 -3.16 -7.12
CA GLY A 163 1.40 -2.86 -8.49
C GLY A 163 0.34 -3.27 -9.49
N PHE A 164 0.76 -3.41 -10.76
CA PHE A 164 -0.14 -3.70 -11.87
C PHE A 164 0.58 -4.51 -12.96
N THR A 165 -0.21 -5.06 -13.88
CA THR A 165 0.28 -5.69 -15.09
C THR A 165 0.20 -4.68 -16.24
N LEU A 166 1.32 -4.51 -16.95
CA LEU A 166 1.44 -3.64 -18.11
C LEU A 166 1.57 -4.47 -19.39
N SER A 167 0.60 -4.35 -20.30
CA SER A 167 0.73 -4.86 -21.67
C SER A 167 1.68 -3.96 -22.45
N LEU A 168 2.71 -4.57 -23.05
CA LEU A 168 3.77 -3.84 -23.72
C LEU A 168 3.42 -3.56 -25.17
N GLN A 169 3.62 -2.31 -25.60
CA GLN A 169 3.66 -1.95 -26.99
C GLN A 169 5.02 -2.36 -27.60
N PRO A 170 5.10 -2.72 -28.89
CA PRO A 170 6.38 -3.00 -29.54
C PRO A 170 7.34 -1.82 -29.40
N GLY A 171 8.60 -2.12 -29.05
CA GLY A 171 9.61 -1.11 -28.80
C GLY A 171 9.58 -0.57 -27.36
N ALA A 172 9.84 0.70 -27.19
CA ALA A 172 10.03 1.34 -25.89
C ALA A 172 8.74 1.69 -25.19
N ASN A 173 8.58 1.24 -23.94
CA ASN A 173 7.50 1.58 -23.02
C ASN A 173 8.09 2.31 -21.82
N ARG A 174 7.79 3.59 -21.67
CA ARG A 174 8.31 4.41 -20.57
C ARG A 174 7.34 4.39 -19.40
N ILE A 175 7.84 4.03 -18.23
CA ILE A 175 7.07 4.04 -16.98
C ILE A 175 7.70 5.08 -16.07
N GLU A 176 6.88 5.99 -15.52
CA GLU A 176 7.34 7.06 -14.65
C GLU A 176 6.55 7.03 -13.33
N PHE A 177 7.27 7.26 -12.24
CA PHE A 177 6.74 7.34 -10.88
C PHE A 177 7.03 8.73 -10.34
N GLU A 178 6.00 9.55 -10.18
CA GLU A 178 6.11 10.90 -9.62
C GLU A 178 5.84 10.88 -8.13
N ALA A 179 6.73 11.43 -7.33
CA ALA A 179 6.52 11.62 -5.91
C ALA A 179 5.48 12.73 -5.66
N ILE A 180 4.28 12.37 -5.17
CA ILE A 180 3.23 13.35 -4.83
C ILE A 180 3.56 14.04 -3.51
N ASN A 181 4.11 13.29 -2.56
CA ASN A 181 4.55 13.78 -1.26
C ASN A 181 5.81 13.01 -0.81
N GLN A 182 6.27 13.29 0.40
CA GLN A 182 7.44 12.67 1.02
C GLN A 182 7.11 12.00 2.36
N GLY A 183 5.84 11.64 2.56
CA GLY A 183 5.40 11.10 3.85
C GLY A 183 5.63 12.07 5.01
N SER A 184 5.87 11.52 6.19
CA SER A 184 6.17 12.31 7.40
C SER A 184 7.66 12.43 7.70
N SER A 185 8.53 11.72 6.99
CA SER A 185 9.99 11.66 7.26
C SER A 185 10.87 11.70 6.02
N GLY A 186 10.33 12.12 4.85
CA GLY A 186 10.91 12.20 3.51
C GLY A 186 12.40 11.93 3.36
N PRO A 187 12.88 11.58 2.18
CA PRO A 187 12.23 11.65 0.86
C PRO A 187 11.18 10.58 0.62
N ASN A 188 10.43 10.66 -0.49
CA ASN A 188 9.61 9.56 -1.01
C ASN A 188 10.52 8.42 -1.43
N THR A 189 10.37 7.26 -0.79
CA THR A 189 11.26 6.12 -0.97
C THR A 189 10.51 4.91 -1.47
N ALA A 190 11.03 4.25 -2.51
CA ALA A 190 10.46 2.99 -2.94
C ALA A 190 11.44 2.04 -3.58
N GLU A 191 11.09 0.77 -3.51
CA GLU A 191 11.70 -0.35 -4.24
C GLU A 191 10.75 -0.79 -5.35
N LEU A 192 11.30 -0.91 -6.57
CA LEU A 192 10.62 -1.32 -7.79
C LEU A 192 11.11 -2.68 -8.25
N HIS A 193 10.20 -3.61 -8.46
CA HIS A 193 10.49 -4.89 -9.11
C HIS A 193 9.72 -4.98 -10.43
N VAL A 194 10.41 -5.35 -11.49
CA VAL A 194 9.82 -5.68 -12.78
C VAL A 194 9.93 -7.18 -13.01
N TYR A 195 8.79 -7.82 -13.23
CA TYR A 195 8.71 -9.25 -13.52
C TYR A 195 8.31 -9.44 -14.99
N ASN A 196 8.90 -10.43 -15.65
CA ASN A 196 8.45 -10.84 -16.98
C ASN A 196 7.15 -11.67 -16.88
N GLU A 197 6.60 -12.03 -18.03
CA GLU A 197 5.36 -12.84 -18.11
C GLU A 197 5.47 -14.23 -17.44
N LYS A 198 6.68 -14.76 -17.31
CA LYS A 198 6.97 -16.04 -16.64
C LYS A 198 7.09 -15.90 -15.11
N GLY A 199 6.98 -14.68 -14.59
CA GLY A 199 7.09 -14.38 -13.16
C GLY A 199 8.53 -14.29 -12.65
N PHE A 200 9.54 -14.21 -13.52
CA PHE A 200 10.92 -13.96 -13.11
C PHE A 200 11.19 -12.47 -12.98
N ILE A 201 11.94 -12.10 -11.95
CA ILE A 201 12.40 -10.72 -11.77
C ILE A 201 13.44 -10.42 -12.86
N ILE A 202 13.21 -9.37 -13.64
CA ILE A 202 14.12 -8.90 -14.69
C ILE A 202 14.76 -7.56 -14.35
N SER A 203 14.23 -6.82 -13.37
CA SER A 203 14.84 -5.61 -12.84
C SER A 203 14.44 -5.37 -11.40
N VAL A 204 15.37 -4.86 -10.59
CA VAL A 204 15.16 -4.34 -9.23
C VAL A 204 15.82 -2.98 -9.16
N LYS A 205 15.07 -1.97 -8.73
CA LYS A 205 15.53 -0.58 -8.63
C LYS A 205 14.96 0.06 -7.38
N GLU A 206 15.59 1.12 -6.94
CA GLU A 206 15.15 1.93 -5.81
C GLU A 206 15.21 3.40 -6.18
N TRP A 207 14.38 4.22 -5.56
CA TRP A 207 14.46 5.66 -5.68
C TRP A 207 14.30 6.37 -4.35
N ASN A 208 14.85 7.58 -4.32
CA ASN A 208 14.66 8.56 -3.26
C ASN A 208 14.35 9.89 -3.93
N LEU A 209 13.12 10.36 -3.86
CA LEU A 209 12.65 11.54 -4.59
C LEU A 209 12.09 12.60 -3.64
N LEU A 210 12.36 13.85 -3.92
CA LEU A 210 11.56 14.93 -3.35
C LEU A 210 10.24 15.08 -4.12
N THR A 211 9.25 15.71 -3.48
CA THR A 211 7.94 15.95 -4.08
C THR A 211 8.06 16.64 -5.44
N GLY A 212 7.33 16.12 -6.42
CA GLY A 212 7.27 16.63 -7.80
C GLY A 212 8.33 16.07 -8.74
N TYR A 213 9.34 15.34 -8.23
CA TYR A 213 10.33 14.67 -9.08
C TYR A 213 9.89 13.27 -9.44
N LYS A 214 10.49 12.74 -10.50
CA LYS A 214 10.10 11.46 -11.10
C LYS A 214 11.26 10.47 -11.14
N ALA A 215 10.95 9.20 -10.90
CA ALA A 215 11.79 8.08 -11.29
C ALA A 215 11.23 7.45 -12.58
N SER A 216 12.10 7.13 -13.55
CA SER A 216 11.66 6.56 -14.82
C SER A 216 12.43 5.28 -15.15
N VAL A 217 11.71 4.27 -15.66
CA VAL A 217 12.26 3.03 -16.19
C VAL A 217 11.76 2.81 -17.61
N LEU A 218 12.64 2.35 -18.49
CA LEU A 218 12.29 2.03 -19.87
C LEU A 218 12.19 0.51 -20.04
N VAL A 219 11.02 0.02 -20.44
CA VAL A 219 10.83 -1.40 -20.77
C VAL A 219 10.79 -1.53 -22.29
N ILE A 220 11.76 -2.24 -22.86
CA ILE A 220 11.88 -2.44 -24.30
C ILE A 220 11.33 -3.83 -24.64
N LYS A 221 10.31 -3.86 -25.49
CA LYS A 221 9.77 -5.09 -26.06
C LYS A 221 10.46 -5.38 -27.40
N ASP A 222 11.20 -6.50 -27.45
CA ASP A 222 11.82 -7.02 -28.67
C ASP A 222 10.80 -7.62 -29.64
#